data_d60efa6d994780731b066b45229473d5
#
_entry.id   d60efa6d994780731b066b45229473d5
#
_cell.length_a   1.000
_cell.length_b   1.000
_cell.length_c   1.000
_cell.angle_alpha   90.00
_cell.angle_beta   90.00
_cell.angle_gamma   90.00
#
_symmetry.space_group_name_H-M   'P 1'
#
loop_
_entity.id
_entity.type
_entity.pdbx_description
1 polymer ?
#
loop_
_entity_poly.entity_id
_entity_poly.type
_entity_poly.pdbx_seq_one_letter_code
_entity_poly.pdbx_strand_id
1 'polypeptide(L)'
;VVLLGATTVFSSCDDKNDPEPEPQPTSKEVILSSNITGTRNLVADSTYVLQGQVNVSGTINIAAGTVIKGDKVTKGCLVIVPGGKINAIGTASKPIVFTSRLEPGLRAAGDWGGLVIVGKAPVNQSSATVEGLTNAVDYGTSAFATRDAADNSGTLQYVRIEFAGIALQPDKEINGLTLCAVGSGTTIDHIQVSYSGDDSFEWFGGTVNAKHLIAFCGLDDEFDTDYGFNGKVQFALGVRNP
;
A
#
# COMPACT_ATOMS: atom_id res chain seq x y z
N VAL A 1 -28.10 2.00 -66.42
CA VAL A 1 -27.94 1.36 -65.11
C VAL A 1 -27.98 2.50 -64.09
N VAL A 2 -29.09 2.62 -63.36
CA VAL A 2 -29.30 3.63 -62.31
C VAL A 2 -29.01 2.95 -60.97
N LEU A 3 -27.98 3.41 -60.23
CA LEU A 3 -27.74 2.98 -58.89
C LEU A 3 -28.57 3.86 -57.94
N LEU A 4 -29.56 3.26 -57.27
CA LEU A 4 -30.22 3.88 -56.12
C LEU A 4 -29.33 3.70 -54.86
N GLY A 5 -28.82 4.79 -54.34
CA GLY A 5 -28.16 4.82 -53.02
C GLY A 5 -29.22 4.94 -51.93
N ALA A 6 -29.29 3.93 -51.04
CA ALA A 6 -30.12 3.99 -49.83
C ALA A 6 -29.31 4.70 -48.73
N THR A 7 -29.74 5.88 -48.35
CA THR A 7 -29.24 6.58 -47.15
C THR A 7 -29.99 6.08 -45.92
N THR A 8 -29.33 5.32 -45.06
CA THR A 8 -29.83 4.97 -43.74
C THR A 8 -29.63 6.16 -42.79
N VAL A 9 -30.73 6.78 -42.40
CA VAL A 9 -30.75 7.80 -41.35
C VAL A 9 -30.73 7.08 -39.99
N PHE A 10 -29.61 7.18 -39.26
CA PHE A 10 -29.59 6.77 -37.86
C PHE A 10 -30.30 7.85 -37.06
N SER A 11 -31.49 7.56 -36.57
CA SER A 11 -32.18 8.38 -35.57
C SER A 11 -31.47 8.16 -34.22
N SER A 12 -30.74 9.14 -33.76
CA SER A 12 -30.26 9.21 -32.37
C SER A 12 -31.45 9.46 -31.48
N CYS A 13 -31.84 8.50 -30.65
CA CYS A 13 -32.75 8.72 -29.55
C CYS A 13 -31.98 9.52 -28.46
N ASP A 14 -32.22 10.82 -28.41
CA ASP A 14 -31.86 11.67 -27.31
C ASP A 14 -32.84 11.42 -26.14
N ASP A 15 -32.56 10.44 -25.31
CA ASP A 15 -33.28 10.23 -24.05
C ASP A 15 -32.83 11.28 -23.04
N LYS A 16 -33.52 12.43 -23.05
CA LYS A 16 -33.31 13.54 -22.12
C LYS A 16 -33.86 13.29 -20.71
N ASN A 17 -34.06 12.05 -20.33
CA ASN A 17 -34.61 11.65 -19.02
C ASN A 17 -33.69 10.73 -18.21
N ASP A 18 -32.40 10.64 -18.52
CA ASP A 18 -31.49 10.05 -17.54
C ASP A 18 -31.39 11.00 -16.35
N PRO A 19 -31.74 10.58 -15.13
CA PRO A 19 -31.55 11.41 -13.95
C PRO A 19 -30.07 11.74 -13.83
N GLU A 20 -29.79 13.07 -13.74
CA GLU A 20 -28.45 13.53 -13.47
C GLU A 20 -27.89 12.74 -12.28
N PRO A 21 -26.70 12.12 -12.40
CA PRO A 21 -26.16 11.30 -11.32
C PRO A 21 -26.12 12.15 -10.06
N GLU A 22 -26.80 11.68 -9.00
CA GLU A 22 -26.77 12.37 -7.71
C GLU A 22 -25.32 12.61 -7.30
N PRO A 23 -24.96 13.84 -6.85
CA PRO A 23 -23.62 14.14 -6.43
C PRO A 23 -23.23 13.15 -5.32
N GLN A 24 -22.23 12.32 -5.59
CA GLN A 24 -21.70 11.41 -4.59
C GLN A 24 -21.30 12.24 -3.35
N PRO A 25 -21.69 11.81 -2.15
CA PRO A 25 -21.34 12.53 -0.94
C PRO A 25 -19.83 12.70 -0.91
N THR A 26 -19.35 13.95 -0.91
CA THR A 26 -17.93 14.25 -0.78
C THR A 26 -17.47 13.76 0.58
N SER A 27 -16.76 12.64 0.61
CA SER A 27 -16.19 12.12 1.86
C SER A 27 -15.28 13.19 2.45
N LYS A 28 -15.39 13.43 3.76
CA LYS A 28 -14.54 14.39 4.46
C LYS A 28 -13.08 13.95 4.34
N GLU A 29 -12.22 14.78 3.76
CA GLU A 29 -10.77 14.55 3.79
C GLU A 29 -10.21 14.86 5.18
N VAL A 30 -9.40 13.93 5.70
CA VAL A 30 -8.70 14.03 6.98
C VAL A 30 -7.19 13.90 6.72
N ILE A 31 -6.44 14.95 7.01
CA ILE A 31 -4.99 14.93 6.81
C ILE A 31 -4.30 14.18 7.96
N LEU A 32 -3.41 13.26 7.60
CA LEU A 32 -2.49 12.57 8.49
C LEU A 32 -1.07 13.05 8.16
N SER A 33 -0.54 13.97 8.96
CA SER A 33 0.80 14.55 8.79
C SER A 33 1.66 14.47 10.05
N SER A 34 1.11 13.89 11.13
CA SER A 34 1.80 13.75 12.41
C SER A 34 1.94 12.29 12.78
N ASN A 35 3.00 11.96 13.53
CA ASN A 35 3.24 10.61 14.04
C ASN A 35 2.11 10.16 14.98
N ILE A 36 1.78 8.88 14.94
CA ILE A 36 0.74 8.24 15.73
C ILE A 36 1.41 7.46 16.88
N THR A 37 1.37 8.04 18.09
CA THR A 37 2.00 7.44 19.29
C THR A 37 1.01 6.70 20.19
N GLY A 38 -0.29 6.98 20.02
CA GLY A 38 -1.39 6.30 20.72
C GLY A 38 -2.22 5.43 19.78
N THR A 39 -3.48 5.26 20.10
CA THR A 39 -4.43 4.57 19.22
C THR A 39 -5.13 5.54 18.28
N ARG A 40 -5.08 5.27 16.99
CA ARG A 40 -5.80 6.01 15.95
C ARG A 40 -6.74 5.09 15.20
N ASN A 41 -8.03 5.44 15.14
CA ASN A 41 -9.02 4.71 14.37
C ASN A 41 -9.35 5.48 13.08
N LEU A 42 -9.31 4.79 11.95
CA LEU A 42 -9.73 5.28 10.63
C LEU A 42 -11.01 4.55 10.25
N VAL A 43 -12.02 5.30 9.80
CA VAL A 43 -13.36 4.79 9.47
C VAL A 43 -13.73 5.07 8.01
N ALA A 44 -14.61 4.27 7.42
CA ALA A 44 -14.87 4.28 5.99
C ALA A 44 -15.72 5.49 5.49
N ASP A 45 -16.27 6.29 6.38
CA ASP A 45 -17.02 7.52 6.05
C ASP A 45 -16.12 8.72 5.70
N SER A 46 -14.82 8.57 5.87
CA SER A 46 -13.81 9.60 5.64
C SER A 46 -12.72 9.08 4.71
N THR A 47 -12.14 9.98 3.90
CA THR A 47 -10.91 9.72 3.15
C THR A 47 -9.73 10.32 3.91
N TYR A 48 -8.68 9.54 4.10
CA TYR A 48 -7.48 10.00 4.79
C TYR A 48 -6.38 10.31 3.81
N VAL A 49 -5.58 11.35 4.09
CA VAL A 49 -4.47 11.77 3.23
C VAL A 49 -3.17 11.76 4.02
N LEU A 50 -2.24 10.93 3.62
CA LEU A 50 -0.87 10.89 4.15
C LEU A 50 -0.07 12.04 3.54
N GLN A 51 0.44 12.95 4.37
CA GLN A 51 1.35 14.03 3.97
C GLN A 51 2.70 13.86 4.68
N GLY A 52 3.74 13.60 3.88
CA GLY A 52 5.05 13.24 4.40
C GLY A 52 5.08 11.86 5.05
N GLN A 53 6.17 11.56 5.75
CA GLN A 53 6.34 10.30 6.48
C GLN A 53 5.55 10.31 7.79
N VAL A 54 4.56 9.43 7.90
CA VAL A 54 3.74 9.25 9.11
C VAL A 54 4.18 7.98 9.83
N ASN A 55 4.88 8.12 10.95
CA ASN A 55 5.33 6.99 11.76
C ASN A 55 4.27 6.58 12.78
N VAL A 56 4.04 5.28 12.92
CA VAL A 56 3.13 4.68 13.91
C VAL A 56 3.95 3.90 14.92
N SER A 57 4.13 4.47 16.13
CA SER A 57 4.71 3.77 17.28
C SER A 57 3.64 3.26 18.26
N GLY A 58 2.41 3.72 18.09
CA GLY A 58 1.22 3.22 18.76
C GLY A 58 0.46 2.18 17.92
N THR A 59 -0.84 2.34 17.84
CA THR A 59 -1.72 1.44 17.05
C THR A 59 -2.58 2.24 16.09
N ILE A 60 -2.57 1.85 14.81
CA ILE A 60 -3.52 2.34 13.83
C ILE A 60 -4.52 1.22 13.47
N ASN A 61 -5.81 1.47 13.68
CA ASN A 61 -6.89 0.57 13.30
C ASN A 61 -7.60 1.16 12.08
N ILE A 62 -7.75 0.37 11.03
CA ILE A 62 -8.33 0.79 9.77
C ILE A 62 -9.55 -0.10 9.46
N ALA A 63 -10.72 0.49 9.44
CA ALA A 63 -11.97 -0.24 9.19
C ALA A 63 -12.10 -0.67 7.72
N ALA A 64 -12.83 -1.75 7.47
CA ALA A 64 -13.12 -2.23 6.12
C ALA A 64 -13.78 -1.15 5.26
N GLY A 65 -13.30 -1.00 4.02
CA GLY A 65 -13.78 0.00 3.06
C GLY A 65 -13.17 1.40 3.21
N THR A 66 -12.23 1.60 4.14
CA THR A 66 -11.52 2.88 4.30
C THR A 66 -10.60 3.14 3.11
N VAL A 67 -10.55 4.40 2.66
CA VAL A 67 -9.62 4.87 1.62
C VAL A 67 -8.57 5.78 2.24
N ILE A 68 -7.30 5.45 1.99
CA ILE A 68 -6.14 6.23 2.40
C ILE A 68 -5.39 6.65 1.13
N LYS A 69 -5.15 7.93 0.95
CA LYS A 69 -4.45 8.49 -0.20
C LYS A 69 -3.07 8.99 0.18
N GLY A 70 -2.05 8.64 -0.58
CA GLY A 70 -0.71 9.22 -0.44
C GLY A 70 -0.59 10.51 -1.27
N ASP A 71 -0.09 11.57 -0.66
CA ASP A 71 0.15 12.85 -1.32
C ASP A 71 1.52 12.85 -2.05
N LYS A 72 1.50 13.06 -3.36
CA LYS A 72 2.70 13.01 -4.20
C LYS A 72 3.68 14.11 -3.85
N VAL A 73 3.20 15.32 -3.61
CA VAL A 73 4.06 16.51 -3.39
C VAL A 73 4.89 16.36 -2.13
N THR A 74 4.27 15.86 -1.07
CA THR A 74 4.93 15.65 0.23
C THR A 74 5.53 14.25 0.36
N LYS A 75 5.42 13.41 -0.69
CA LYS A 75 5.90 12.02 -0.70
C LYS A 75 5.31 11.23 0.48
N GLY A 76 3.97 11.28 0.60
CA GLY A 76 3.26 10.66 1.72
C GLY A 76 3.57 9.16 1.83
N CYS A 77 3.91 8.67 3.02
CA CYS A 77 4.08 7.25 3.32
C CYS A 77 3.62 6.91 4.74
N LEU A 78 3.21 5.67 4.97
CA LEU A 78 2.84 5.17 6.29
C LEU A 78 3.88 4.15 6.76
N VAL A 79 4.49 4.40 7.91
CA VAL A 79 5.57 3.57 8.46
C VAL A 79 5.19 3.05 9.82
N ILE A 80 4.99 1.75 9.96
CA ILE A 80 4.83 1.10 11.26
C ILE A 80 6.22 0.84 11.80
N VAL A 81 6.63 1.60 12.80
CA VAL A 81 7.97 1.46 13.39
C VAL A 81 8.01 0.29 14.39
N PRO A 82 9.19 -0.21 14.77
CA PRO A 82 9.32 -1.35 15.67
C PRO A 82 8.53 -1.17 16.98
N GLY A 83 7.60 -2.10 17.23
CA GLY A 83 6.67 -2.06 18.37
C GLY A 83 5.34 -1.37 18.09
N GLY A 84 5.22 -0.61 17.00
CA GLY A 84 3.95 -0.11 16.50
C GLY A 84 3.08 -1.23 15.91
N LYS A 85 1.79 -0.96 15.71
CA LYS A 85 0.84 -1.94 15.17
C LYS A 85 -0.08 -1.33 14.13
N ILE A 86 -0.36 -2.12 13.09
CA ILE A 86 -1.40 -1.83 12.11
C ILE A 86 -2.45 -2.95 12.13
N ASN A 87 -3.72 -2.60 12.31
CA ASN A 87 -4.84 -3.51 12.16
C ASN A 87 -5.69 -3.01 10.98
N ALA A 88 -5.35 -3.45 9.79
CA ALA A 88 -6.04 -3.12 8.54
C ALA A 88 -6.78 -4.38 8.08
N ILE A 89 -8.02 -4.54 8.55
CA ILE A 89 -8.82 -5.74 8.30
C ILE A 89 -10.01 -5.35 7.42
N GLY A 90 -9.82 -5.50 6.10
CA GLY A 90 -10.87 -5.36 5.10
C GLY A 90 -11.68 -6.64 4.93
N THR A 91 -12.50 -6.66 3.90
CA THR A 91 -13.24 -7.85 3.43
C THR A 91 -13.20 -7.90 1.90
N ALA A 92 -13.53 -9.04 1.30
CA ALA A 92 -13.58 -9.16 -0.16
C ALA A 92 -14.52 -8.13 -0.82
N SER A 93 -15.65 -7.78 -0.16
CA SER A 93 -16.62 -6.79 -0.66
C SER A 93 -16.32 -5.36 -0.23
N LYS A 94 -15.48 -5.16 0.78
CA LYS A 94 -15.06 -3.85 1.32
C LYS A 94 -13.57 -3.87 1.63
N PRO A 95 -12.70 -3.95 0.62
CA PRO A 95 -11.26 -3.88 0.84
C PRO A 95 -10.86 -2.51 1.40
N ILE A 96 -9.76 -2.47 2.13
CA ILE A 96 -9.10 -1.22 2.49
C ILE A 96 -8.21 -0.83 1.29
N VAL A 97 -8.24 0.44 0.89
CA VAL A 97 -7.51 0.92 -0.29
C VAL A 97 -6.53 2.01 0.09
N PHE A 98 -5.25 1.75 -0.14
CA PHE A 98 -4.20 2.77 -0.17
C PHE A 98 -3.93 3.13 -1.63
N THR A 99 -3.99 4.41 -1.99
CA THR A 99 -3.86 4.82 -3.39
C THR A 99 -3.27 6.22 -3.53
N SER A 100 -3.00 6.65 -4.76
CA SER A 100 -2.59 8.02 -5.06
C SER A 100 -3.69 9.04 -4.74
N ARG A 101 -3.29 10.22 -4.25
CA ARG A 101 -4.19 11.37 -4.06
C ARG A 101 -4.63 12.01 -5.38
N LEU A 102 -3.90 11.75 -6.47
CA LEU A 102 -4.28 12.27 -7.77
C LEU A 102 -5.63 11.70 -8.22
N GLU A 103 -6.32 12.46 -9.07
CA GLU A 103 -7.61 12.05 -9.61
C GLU A 103 -7.48 10.79 -10.50
N PRO A 104 -8.52 9.96 -10.58
CA PRO A 104 -8.55 8.83 -11.50
C PRO A 104 -8.20 9.27 -12.92
N GLY A 105 -7.34 8.49 -13.60
CA GLY A 105 -6.82 8.82 -14.94
C GLY A 105 -5.53 9.66 -14.93
N LEU A 106 -5.16 10.28 -13.79
CA LEU A 106 -3.89 11.01 -13.63
C LEU A 106 -2.89 10.26 -12.74
N ARG A 107 -3.29 9.13 -12.19
CA ARG A 107 -2.46 8.31 -11.29
C ARG A 107 -1.41 7.55 -12.07
N ALA A 108 -0.22 7.47 -11.51
CA ALA A 108 0.92 6.74 -12.09
C ALA A 108 1.71 6.01 -11.00
N ALA A 109 2.46 5.00 -11.39
CA ALA A 109 3.43 4.31 -10.55
C ALA A 109 4.37 5.33 -9.88
N GLY A 110 4.66 5.14 -8.61
CA GLY A 110 5.52 6.08 -7.87
C GLY A 110 4.87 7.40 -7.47
N ASP A 111 3.55 7.48 -7.37
CA ASP A 111 2.87 8.71 -6.93
C ASP A 111 3.02 9.00 -5.43
N TRP A 112 3.30 7.99 -4.61
CA TRP A 112 3.45 8.13 -3.17
C TRP A 112 4.39 7.05 -2.60
N GLY A 113 4.77 7.17 -1.32
CA GLY A 113 5.82 6.33 -0.74
C GLY A 113 5.47 4.85 -0.61
N GLY A 114 4.27 4.53 -0.18
CA GLY A 114 3.90 3.15 0.10
C GLY A 114 3.66 2.86 1.58
N LEU A 115 3.49 1.58 1.90
CA LEU A 115 3.30 1.07 3.25
C LEU A 115 4.54 0.30 3.69
N VAL A 116 5.15 0.75 4.79
CA VAL A 116 6.35 0.13 5.39
C VAL A 116 5.99 -0.43 6.76
N ILE A 117 6.37 -1.67 7.03
CA ILE A 117 6.22 -2.31 8.34
C ILE A 117 7.60 -2.77 8.82
N VAL A 118 8.00 -2.30 10.00
CA VAL A 118 9.28 -2.64 10.61
C VAL A 118 9.04 -3.36 11.93
N GLY A 119 9.46 -4.61 11.98
CA GLY A 119 9.38 -5.47 13.16
C GLY A 119 10.71 -5.63 13.89
N LYS A 120 10.79 -6.67 14.73
CA LYS A 120 11.96 -7.02 15.55
C LYS A 120 12.46 -8.44 15.30
N ALA A 121 12.01 -9.07 14.21
CA ALA A 121 12.43 -10.42 13.88
C ALA A 121 13.90 -10.45 13.41
N PRO A 122 14.53 -11.63 13.37
CA PRO A 122 15.90 -11.76 12.89
C PRO A 122 16.09 -11.33 11.45
N VAL A 123 17.25 -10.71 11.19
CA VAL A 123 17.81 -10.46 9.86
C VAL A 123 19.28 -10.88 9.86
N ASN A 124 19.88 -11.08 8.70
CA ASN A 124 21.30 -11.46 8.57
C ASN A 124 22.25 -10.26 8.62
N GLN A 125 21.72 -9.04 8.73
CA GLN A 125 22.52 -7.82 8.86
C GLN A 125 22.70 -7.44 10.34
N SER A 126 23.90 -6.95 10.69
CA SER A 126 24.17 -6.44 12.02
C SER A 126 23.51 -5.09 12.26
N SER A 127 23.39 -4.26 11.23
CA SER A 127 22.74 -2.96 11.25
C SER A 127 22.09 -2.74 9.90
N ALA A 128 20.84 -2.30 9.91
CA ALA A 128 20.11 -1.94 8.72
C ALA A 128 19.18 -0.77 9.01
N THR A 129 18.96 0.06 8.02
CA THR A 129 18.04 1.19 8.06
C THR A 129 17.10 1.04 6.88
N VAL A 130 15.82 1.31 7.08
CA VAL A 130 14.84 1.28 5.99
C VAL A 130 15.25 2.25 4.91
N GLU A 131 15.36 1.75 3.70
CA GLU A 131 15.75 2.52 2.53
C GLU A 131 14.73 3.61 2.19
N GLY A 132 15.19 4.68 1.59
CA GLY A 132 14.35 5.75 1.07
C GLY A 132 13.63 6.63 2.09
N LEU A 133 13.55 6.29 3.38
CA LEU A 133 12.82 7.10 4.36
C LEU A 133 13.50 8.44 4.65
N THR A 134 12.71 9.52 4.75
CA THR A 134 13.19 10.85 5.15
C THR A 134 13.67 10.86 6.59
N ASN A 135 12.91 10.22 7.49
CA ASN A 135 13.32 10.00 8.88
C ASN A 135 13.71 8.53 9.02
N ALA A 136 14.99 8.29 9.30
CA ALA A 136 15.54 6.95 9.39
C ALA A 136 14.80 6.08 10.41
N VAL A 137 14.56 4.83 10.05
CA VAL A 137 14.03 3.79 10.93
C VAL A 137 14.97 2.60 10.85
N ASP A 138 15.65 2.35 11.97
CA ASP A 138 16.63 1.27 12.05
C ASP A 138 15.98 -0.06 12.43
N TYR A 139 16.56 -1.14 11.92
CA TYR A 139 16.23 -2.51 12.25
C TYR A 139 17.47 -3.41 12.23
N GLY A 140 17.32 -4.69 12.54
CA GLY A 140 18.44 -5.62 12.58
C GLY A 140 19.00 -5.82 13.98
N THR A 141 20.17 -6.45 14.08
CA THR A 141 20.69 -6.98 15.34
C THR A 141 21.21 -5.95 16.31
N SER A 142 21.69 -4.82 15.82
CA SER A 142 22.20 -3.74 16.64
C SER A 142 21.08 -2.80 17.11
N ALA A 143 19.96 -2.75 16.40
CA ALA A 143 18.82 -1.92 16.77
C ALA A 143 18.06 -2.46 17.98
N PHE A 144 18.13 -3.78 18.24
CA PHE A 144 17.40 -4.42 19.35
C PHE A 144 18.27 -5.46 20.06
N ALA A 145 18.35 -5.37 21.38
CA ALA A 145 19.07 -6.30 22.22
C ALA A 145 18.51 -7.74 22.15
N THR A 146 17.24 -7.88 21.82
CA THR A 146 16.56 -9.16 21.66
C THR A 146 15.81 -9.17 20.32
N ARG A 147 16.00 -10.25 19.55
CA ARG A 147 15.26 -10.51 18.33
C ARG A 147 14.09 -11.43 18.65
N ASP A 148 12.95 -11.13 18.10
CA ASP A 148 11.75 -11.92 18.29
C ASP A 148 11.22 -12.43 16.94
N ALA A 149 11.51 -13.69 16.63
CA ALA A 149 10.98 -14.31 15.42
C ALA A 149 9.44 -14.38 15.38
N ALA A 150 8.79 -14.26 16.54
CA ALA A 150 7.33 -14.22 16.68
C ALA A 150 6.80 -12.78 16.84
N ASP A 151 7.64 -11.75 16.60
CA ASP A 151 7.20 -10.36 16.64
C ASP A 151 5.90 -10.15 15.87
N ASN A 152 5.05 -9.29 16.40
CA ASN A 152 3.73 -9.03 15.86
C ASN A 152 3.54 -7.54 15.61
N SER A 153 3.52 -7.15 14.36
CA SER A 153 3.24 -5.78 13.91
C SER A 153 1.76 -5.55 13.55
N GLY A 154 0.88 -6.55 13.77
CA GLY A 154 -0.55 -6.44 13.55
C GLY A 154 -1.09 -7.34 12.43
N THR A 155 -2.12 -6.87 11.73
CA THR A 155 -2.82 -7.63 10.70
C THR A 155 -3.09 -6.76 9.48
N LEU A 156 -2.69 -7.24 8.29
CA LEU A 156 -3.13 -6.75 7.00
C LEU A 156 -3.95 -7.84 6.32
N GLN A 157 -5.22 -7.54 6.04
CA GLN A 157 -6.10 -8.48 5.37
C GLN A 157 -7.09 -7.76 4.44
N TYR A 158 -7.22 -8.24 3.20
CA TYR A 158 -8.01 -7.61 2.14
C TYR A 158 -7.65 -6.13 1.97
N VAL A 159 -6.37 -5.88 1.66
CA VAL A 159 -5.81 -4.55 1.43
C VAL A 159 -5.33 -4.42 -0.01
N ARG A 160 -5.64 -3.29 -0.65
CA ARG A 160 -5.09 -2.90 -1.94
C ARG A 160 -4.15 -1.72 -1.76
N ILE A 161 -2.98 -1.79 -2.36
CA ILE A 161 -1.96 -0.74 -2.39
C ILE A 161 -1.72 -0.41 -3.86
N GLU A 162 -1.96 0.83 -4.25
CA GLU A 162 -1.96 1.23 -5.65
C GLU A 162 -1.09 2.47 -5.87
N PHE A 163 -0.28 2.47 -6.95
CA PHE A 163 0.53 3.61 -7.39
C PHE A 163 1.58 4.08 -6.38
N ALA A 164 2.04 3.18 -5.51
CA ALA A 164 3.11 3.43 -4.55
C ALA A 164 4.49 3.31 -5.21
N GLY A 165 5.57 3.30 -4.43
CA GLY A 165 6.92 3.07 -4.92
C GLY A 165 7.64 4.33 -5.39
N ILE A 166 7.46 5.46 -4.67
CA ILE A 166 8.14 6.71 -5.06
C ILE A 166 9.62 6.67 -4.69
N ALA A 167 10.47 7.10 -5.62
CA ALA A 167 11.87 7.41 -5.32
C ALA A 167 11.95 8.63 -4.38
N LEU A 168 12.30 8.41 -3.12
CA LEU A 168 12.47 9.49 -2.15
C LEU A 168 13.82 10.19 -2.31
N GLN A 169 14.85 9.47 -2.75
CA GLN A 169 16.19 9.93 -3.13
C GLN A 169 16.62 9.18 -4.39
N PRO A 170 17.62 9.66 -5.15
CA PRO A 170 18.19 8.89 -6.23
C PRO A 170 18.67 7.52 -5.75
N ASP A 171 18.28 6.46 -6.44
CA ASP A 171 18.58 5.06 -6.16
C ASP A 171 18.16 4.62 -4.74
N LYS A 172 17.05 5.22 -4.22
CA LYS A 172 16.46 4.89 -2.91
C LYS A 172 14.94 5.04 -2.98
N GLU A 173 14.32 3.99 -3.38
CA GLU A 173 12.89 3.84 -3.54
C GLU A 173 12.27 3.25 -2.26
N ILE A 174 10.97 3.40 -2.12
CA ILE A 174 10.15 2.62 -1.20
C ILE A 174 9.22 1.76 -2.05
N ASN A 175 9.08 0.51 -1.73
CA ASN A 175 8.24 -0.43 -2.45
C ASN A 175 6.74 -0.22 -2.21
N GLY A 176 5.90 -0.95 -2.91
CA GLY A 176 4.47 -0.96 -2.65
C GLY A 176 4.17 -1.36 -1.21
N LEU A 177 4.64 -2.54 -0.81
CA LEU A 177 4.63 -3.03 0.57
C LEU A 177 6.04 -3.48 0.96
N THR A 178 6.67 -2.75 1.87
CA THR A 178 7.99 -3.06 2.42
C THR A 178 7.86 -3.71 3.81
N LEU A 179 8.50 -4.85 4.01
CA LEU A 179 8.46 -5.65 5.24
C LEU A 179 9.87 -5.86 5.80
N CYS A 180 10.31 -4.99 6.73
CA CYS A 180 11.64 -5.06 7.34
C CYS A 180 11.58 -5.80 8.69
N ALA A 181 12.30 -6.90 8.85
CA ALA A 181 12.38 -7.68 10.09
C ALA A 181 10.99 -8.02 10.70
N VAL A 182 9.97 -8.24 9.88
CA VAL A 182 8.61 -8.54 10.36
C VAL A 182 8.54 -9.99 10.84
N GLY A 183 7.94 -10.19 12.03
CA GLY A 183 7.88 -11.51 12.67
C GLY A 183 6.65 -12.32 12.31
N SER A 184 6.71 -13.64 12.61
CA SER A 184 5.66 -14.62 12.28
C SER A 184 4.35 -14.42 13.03
N GLY A 185 4.30 -13.57 14.05
CA GLY A 185 3.07 -13.16 14.73
C GLY A 185 2.23 -12.16 13.93
N THR A 186 2.81 -11.56 12.89
CA THR A 186 2.11 -10.63 11.98
C THR A 186 1.32 -11.42 10.93
N THR A 187 0.09 -10.96 10.63
CA THR A 187 -0.75 -11.57 9.60
C THR A 187 -0.71 -10.74 8.32
N ILE A 188 -0.35 -11.37 7.19
CA ILE A 188 -0.37 -10.79 5.85
C ILE A 188 -1.17 -11.74 4.94
N ASP A 189 -2.38 -11.33 4.55
CA ASP A 189 -3.30 -12.21 3.84
C ASP A 189 -4.22 -11.42 2.90
N HIS A 190 -4.40 -11.85 1.65
CA HIS A 190 -5.22 -11.18 0.64
C HIS A 190 -4.77 -9.73 0.40
N ILE A 191 -3.52 -9.55 -0.02
CA ILE A 191 -2.97 -8.23 -0.36
C ILE A 191 -2.76 -8.13 -1.87
N GLN A 192 -3.18 -7.02 -2.45
CA GLN A 192 -2.89 -6.69 -3.83
C GLN A 192 -2.05 -5.40 -3.87
N VAL A 193 -0.91 -5.45 -4.55
CA VAL A 193 -0.14 -4.26 -4.94
C VAL A 193 -0.29 -4.06 -6.44
N SER A 194 -0.59 -2.84 -6.87
CA SER A 194 -0.80 -2.52 -8.27
C SER A 194 -0.06 -1.26 -8.67
N TYR A 195 0.63 -1.31 -9.80
CA TYR A 195 1.34 -0.16 -10.37
C TYR A 195 2.35 0.43 -9.37
N SER A 196 3.14 -0.40 -8.71
CA SER A 196 4.29 0.08 -7.92
C SER A 196 5.33 0.69 -8.85
N GLY A 197 5.98 1.76 -8.41
CA GLY A 197 7.09 2.41 -9.12
C GLY A 197 8.44 1.74 -8.89
N ASP A 198 8.49 0.84 -7.94
CA ASP A 198 9.56 -0.06 -7.58
C ASP A 198 8.95 -1.42 -7.32
N ASP A 199 9.53 -2.27 -6.45
CA ASP A 199 8.97 -3.58 -6.16
C ASP A 199 7.53 -3.52 -5.66
N SER A 200 6.76 -4.55 -6.00
CA SER A 200 5.42 -4.67 -5.47
C SER A 200 5.46 -5.09 -3.99
N PHE A 201 6.21 -6.13 -3.68
CA PHE A 201 6.44 -6.64 -2.32
C PHE A 201 7.92 -6.87 -2.10
N GLU A 202 8.47 -6.35 -1.01
CA GLU A 202 9.85 -6.62 -0.65
C GLU A 202 9.98 -6.97 0.85
N TRP A 203 10.75 -8.04 1.13
CA TRP A 203 11.05 -8.52 2.47
C TRP A 203 12.53 -8.34 2.78
N PHE A 204 12.86 -7.46 3.69
CA PHE A 204 14.21 -7.31 4.26
C PHE A 204 14.33 -8.15 5.54
N GLY A 205 14.60 -9.43 5.40
CA GLY A 205 14.69 -10.38 6.51
C GLY A 205 13.34 -10.64 7.20
N GLY A 206 13.38 -11.13 8.43
CA GLY A 206 12.19 -11.48 9.18
C GLY A 206 11.67 -12.89 8.91
N THR A 207 10.54 -13.22 9.54
CA THR A 207 9.97 -14.57 9.59
C THR A 207 8.46 -14.59 9.28
N VAL A 208 7.91 -13.46 8.82
CA VAL A 208 6.48 -13.33 8.54
C VAL A 208 6.05 -14.30 7.44
N ASN A 209 4.85 -14.88 7.60
CA ASN A 209 4.22 -15.65 6.55
C ASN A 209 3.18 -14.80 5.82
N ALA A 210 3.18 -14.85 4.50
CA ALA A 210 2.25 -14.11 3.65
C ALA A 210 1.57 -15.05 2.66
N LYS A 211 0.29 -14.81 2.38
CA LYS A 211 -0.46 -15.63 1.42
C LYS A 211 -1.54 -14.84 0.69
N HIS A 212 -1.97 -15.36 -0.47
CA HIS A 212 -2.94 -14.75 -1.36
C HIS A 212 -2.51 -13.35 -1.78
N LEU A 213 -1.32 -13.25 -2.38
CA LEU A 213 -0.72 -12.01 -2.82
C LEU A 213 -0.91 -11.83 -4.33
N ILE A 214 -1.21 -10.62 -4.75
CA ILE A 214 -1.26 -10.22 -6.17
C ILE A 214 -0.34 -9.02 -6.36
N ALA A 215 0.69 -9.18 -7.20
CA ALA A 215 1.50 -8.10 -7.75
C ALA A 215 1.03 -7.82 -9.18
N PHE A 216 0.56 -6.61 -9.44
CA PHE A 216 -0.05 -6.26 -10.73
C PHE A 216 0.64 -5.05 -11.36
N CYS A 217 1.37 -5.27 -12.44
CA CYS A 217 2.00 -4.24 -13.27
C CYS A 217 2.93 -3.30 -12.48
N GLY A 218 3.76 -3.84 -11.59
CA GLY A 218 4.90 -3.14 -10.98
C GLY A 218 5.98 -2.84 -12.01
N LEU A 219 6.85 -1.88 -11.71
CA LEU A 219 7.93 -1.48 -12.63
C LEU A 219 9.21 -2.28 -12.40
N ASP A 220 9.45 -2.78 -11.17
CA ASP A 220 10.57 -3.67 -10.85
C ASP A 220 10.06 -5.05 -10.42
N ASP A 221 10.53 -5.66 -9.35
CA ASP A 221 10.17 -7.03 -8.99
C ASP A 221 8.74 -7.15 -8.42
N GLU A 222 8.10 -8.29 -8.69
CA GLU A 222 6.83 -8.61 -8.07
C GLU A 222 6.98 -9.01 -6.61
N PHE A 223 8.03 -9.79 -6.32
CA PHE A 223 8.32 -10.36 -5.00
C PHE A 223 9.83 -10.44 -4.81
N ASP A 224 10.41 -9.50 -4.06
CA ASP A 224 11.82 -9.53 -3.71
C ASP A 224 12.04 -9.96 -2.25
N THR A 225 13.12 -10.70 -1.99
CA THR A 225 13.49 -11.18 -0.66
C THR A 225 14.96 -10.99 -0.39
N ASP A 226 15.28 -10.18 0.59
CA ASP A 226 16.64 -9.84 0.96
C ASP A 226 16.90 -10.06 2.47
N TYR A 227 18.10 -9.78 2.93
CA TYR A 227 18.56 -9.78 4.32
C TYR A 227 18.23 -11.05 5.12
N GLY A 228 18.16 -12.19 4.42
CA GLY A 228 17.93 -13.50 5.05
C GLY A 228 16.48 -13.71 5.47
N PHE A 229 15.53 -13.24 4.67
CA PHE A 229 14.12 -13.56 4.87
C PHE A 229 13.92 -15.06 5.06
N ASN A 230 13.21 -15.45 6.11
CA ASN A 230 12.98 -16.83 6.51
C ASN A 230 11.50 -17.08 6.85
N GLY A 231 10.62 -16.46 6.10
CA GLY A 231 9.17 -16.69 6.14
C GLY A 231 8.72 -17.62 5.02
N LYS A 232 7.40 -17.64 4.81
CA LYS A 232 6.78 -18.43 3.74
C LYS A 232 5.84 -17.54 2.94
N VAL A 233 5.91 -17.63 1.61
CA VAL A 233 4.96 -17.00 0.70
C VAL A 233 4.21 -18.11 -0.04
N GLN A 234 2.86 -18.01 -0.06
CA GLN A 234 2.02 -19.02 -0.70
C GLN A 234 0.84 -18.36 -1.42
N PHE A 235 0.44 -18.89 -2.56
CA PHE A 235 -0.62 -18.35 -3.41
C PHE A 235 -0.29 -16.92 -3.87
N ALA A 236 0.88 -16.75 -4.48
CA ALA A 236 1.33 -15.50 -5.05
C ALA A 236 1.11 -15.50 -6.57
N LEU A 237 0.60 -14.39 -7.10
CA LEU A 237 0.38 -14.16 -8.52
C LEU A 237 1.06 -12.85 -8.94
N GLY A 238 2.01 -12.94 -9.85
CA GLY A 238 2.60 -11.79 -10.55
C GLY A 238 1.97 -11.61 -11.93
N VAL A 239 1.57 -10.41 -12.28
CA VAL A 239 1.04 -10.05 -13.59
C VAL A 239 1.78 -8.81 -14.10
N ARG A 240 2.56 -8.97 -15.16
CA ARG A 240 3.26 -7.87 -15.83
C ARG A 240 2.49 -7.36 -17.04
N ASN A 241 2.66 -6.08 -17.33
CA ASN A 241 2.26 -5.51 -18.61
C ASN A 241 3.36 -5.86 -19.63
N PRO A 242 3.02 -6.46 -20.81
CA PRO A 242 4.00 -6.81 -21.82
C PRO A 242 4.68 -5.59 -22.45
#